data_c7e7eecf04938a382a4dd3ddf63ed674
#
_entry.id   c7e7eecf04938a382a4dd3ddf63ed674
#
_cell.length_a   1.000
_cell.length_b   1.000
_cell.length_c   1.000
_cell.angle_alpha   90.00
_cell.angle_beta   90.00
_cell.angle_gamma   90.00
#
_symmetry.space_group_name_H-M   'P 1'
#
loop_
_entity.id
_entity.type
_entity.pdbx_description
1 polymer ?
#
loop_
_entity_poly.entity_id
_entity_poly.type
_entity_poly.pdbx_seq_one_letter_code
_entity_poly.pdbx_strand_id
1 'polypeptide(L)'
;MQKIVIYTTATCPSCIGAKKLLDRKKLKYSEIAVDKDPAKREEMIELSGRRSVPQIFINDKPIGGFDDLSALDRSGKLDSLLLKNE
;
A
#
# COMPACT_ATOMS: atom_id res chain seq x y z
N MET A 1 6.64 -8.01 -13.72
CA MET A 1 7.07 -7.10 -12.67
C MET A 1 5.91 -6.71 -11.79
N GLN A 2 6.19 -6.51 -10.51
CA GLN A 2 5.15 -6.16 -9.56
C GLN A 2 4.92 -4.66 -9.54
N LYS A 3 3.66 -4.27 -9.46
CA LYS A 3 3.31 -2.87 -9.32
C LYS A 3 2.72 -2.66 -7.93
N ILE A 4 3.44 -1.91 -7.10
CA ILE A 4 2.99 -1.61 -5.76
C ILE A 4 2.77 -0.11 -5.65
N VAL A 5 1.57 0.28 -5.21
CA VAL A 5 1.21 1.68 -5.03
C VAL A 5 0.74 1.87 -3.59
N ILE A 6 1.23 2.90 -2.94
CA ILE A 6 0.81 3.21 -1.58
C ILE A 6 0.35 4.67 -1.51
N TYR A 7 -0.87 4.87 -1.01
CA TYR A 7 -1.44 6.19 -0.80
C TYR A 7 -1.20 6.59 0.65
N THR A 8 -0.59 7.75 0.85
CA THR A 8 -0.14 8.19 2.17
C THR A 8 -0.48 9.64 2.45
N THR A 9 -0.24 10.05 3.71
CA THR A 9 -0.21 11.47 4.07
C THR A 9 1.08 11.74 4.83
N ALA A 10 1.45 13.03 4.94
CA ALA A 10 2.72 13.41 5.54
C ALA A 10 2.83 13.08 7.02
N THR A 11 1.70 13.04 7.72
CA THR A 11 1.70 12.86 9.18
C THR A 11 1.08 11.54 9.61
N CYS A 12 1.35 10.49 8.88
CA CYS A 12 0.72 9.19 9.12
C CYS A 12 1.77 8.18 9.63
N PRO A 13 1.79 7.85 10.92
CA PRO A 13 2.74 6.86 11.44
C PRO A 13 2.58 5.49 10.79
N SER A 14 1.35 5.07 10.51
CA SER A 14 1.10 3.79 9.85
C SER A 14 1.66 3.78 8.43
N CYS A 15 1.61 4.92 7.75
CA CYS A 15 2.21 5.05 6.43
C CYS A 15 3.72 4.84 6.48
N ILE A 16 4.36 5.41 7.50
CA ILE A 16 5.79 5.23 7.71
C ILE A 16 6.11 3.76 7.94
N GLY A 17 5.31 3.09 8.78
CA GLY A 17 5.49 1.67 9.06
C GLY A 17 5.35 0.82 7.81
N ALA A 18 4.34 1.12 6.99
CA ALA A 18 4.12 0.38 5.74
C ALA A 18 5.29 0.56 4.78
N LYS A 19 5.79 1.78 4.64
CA LYS A 19 6.93 2.05 3.76
C LYS A 19 8.18 1.33 4.26
N LYS A 20 8.41 1.34 5.56
CA LYS A 20 9.56 0.62 6.14
C LYS A 20 9.46 -0.88 5.89
N LEU A 21 8.28 -1.44 5.97
CA LEU A 21 8.08 -2.85 5.68
C LEU A 21 8.44 -3.17 4.24
N LEU A 22 7.96 -2.36 3.31
CA LEU A 22 8.26 -2.55 1.89
C LEU A 22 9.76 -2.38 1.62
N ASP A 23 10.39 -1.39 2.23
CA ASP A 23 11.82 -1.16 2.09
C ASP A 23 12.63 -2.33 2.63
N ARG A 24 12.23 -2.87 3.78
CA ARG A 24 12.91 -4.01 4.40
C ARG A 24 12.86 -5.23 3.50
N LYS A 25 11.79 -5.39 2.75
CA LYS A 25 11.64 -6.49 1.82
C LYS A 25 12.25 -6.17 0.46
N LYS A 26 12.86 -5.01 0.32
CA LYS A 26 13.51 -4.55 -0.92
C LYS A 26 12.55 -4.47 -2.10
N LEU A 27 11.32 -4.07 -1.81
CA LEU A 27 10.29 -3.92 -2.83
C LEU A 27 10.22 -2.47 -3.28
N LYS A 28 10.07 -2.27 -4.58
CA LYS A 28 9.88 -0.94 -5.13
C LYS A 28 8.39 -0.60 -5.14
N TYR A 29 8.08 0.63 -4.84
CA TYR A 29 6.68 1.07 -4.81
C TYR A 29 6.58 2.53 -5.22
N SER A 30 5.39 2.92 -5.64
CA SER A 30 5.07 4.31 -5.94
C SER A 30 4.27 4.88 -4.78
N GLU A 31 4.68 6.03 -4.28
CA GLU A 31 3.97 6.69 -3.19
C GLU A 31 3.17 7.86 -3.72
N ILE A 32 1.91 7.95 -3.32
CA ILE A 32 1.02 9.04 -3.72
C ILE A 32 0.55 9.76 -2.45
N ALA A 33 0.93 11.03 -2.32
CA ALA A 33 0.58 11.84 -1.14
C ALA A 33 -0.80 12.44 -1.36
N VAL A 34 -1.81 11.85 -0.72
CA VAL A 34 -3.20 12.26 -0.92
C VAL A 34 -3.58 13.52 -0.14
N ASP A 35 -2.77 13.91 0.83
CA ASP A 35 -2.99 15.16 1.54
C ASP A 35 -2.66 16.38 0.67
N LYS A 36 -1.92 16.16 -0.41
CA LYS A 36 -1.54 17.22 -1.34
C LYS A 36 -2.34 17.18 -2.64
N ASP A 37 -3.12 16.13 -2.85
CA ASP A 37 -3.84 15.94 -4.10
C ASP A 37 -5.23 15.36 -3.82
N PRO A 38 -6.25 16.25 -3.70
CA PRO A 38 -7.61 15.79 -3.43
C PRO A 38 -8.17 14.82 -4.47
N ALA A 39 -7.78 14.97 -5.73
CA ALA A 39 -8.23 14.05 -6.78
C ALA A 39 -7.71 12.65 -6.54
N LYS A 40 -6.46 12.53 -6.08
CA LYS A 40 -5.89 11.24 -5.76
C LYS A 40 -6.52 10.63 -4.51
N ARG A 41 -6.93 11.46 -3.56
CA ARG A 41 -7.65 10.97 -2.39
C ARG A 41 -8.99 10.36 -2.80
N GLU A 42 -9.72 11.01 -3.69
CA GLU A 42 -10.97 10.47 -4.20
C GLU A 42 -10.75 9.15 -4.93
N GLU A 43 -9.69 9.08 -5.73
CA GLU A 43 -9.33 7.84 -6.42
C GLU A 43 -9.04 6.72 -5.44
N MET A 44 -8.29 7.01 -4.38
CA MET A 44 -8.01 6.04 -3.33
C MET A 44 -9.30 5.50 -2.69
N ILE A 45 -10.22 6.40 -2.35
CA ILE A 45 -11.48 6.02 -1.73
C ILE A 45 -12.30 5.15 -2.67
N GLU A 46 -12.37 5.51 -3.95
CA GLU A 46 -13.10 4.72 -4.94
C GLU A 46 -12.52 3.32 -5.08
N LEU A 47 -11.21 3.23 -5.18
CA LEU A 47 -10.54 1.95 -5.44
C LEU A 47 -10.49 1.05 -4.22
N SER A 48 -10.33 1.62 -3.03
CA SER A 48 -10.18 0.84 -1.81
C SER A 48 -11.48 0.68 -1.02
N GLY A 49 -12.42 1.59 -1.22
CA GLY A 49 -13.62 1.65 -0.40
C GLY A 49 -13.37 2.21 1.00
N ARG A 50 -12.19 2.76 1.24
CA ARG A 50 -11.81 3.28 2.56
C ARG A 50 -11.24 4.68 2.44
N ARG A 51 -11.41 5.45 3.51
CA ARG A 51 -10.90 6.84 3.59
C ARG A 51 -9.60 6.96 4.35
N SER A 52 -9.21 5.91 5.05
CA SER A 52 -7.99 5.94 5.88
C SER A 52 -6.74 5.72 5.05
N VAL A 53 -5.61 6.17 5.57
CA VAL A 53 -4.30 5.91 4.99
C VAL A 53 -3.47 5.13 6.01
N PRO A 54 -2.52 4.33 5.57
CA PRO A 54 -2.16 4.10 4.16
C PRO A 54 -3.16 3.17 3.48
N GLN A 55 -3.21 3.23 2.15
CA GLN A 55 -3.91 2.22 1.35
C GLN A 55 -2.92 1.68 0.34
N ILE A 56 -2.75 0.38 0.34
CA ILE A 56 -1.74 -0.28 -0.48
C ILE A 56 -2.43 -1.11 -1.55
N PHE A 57 -1.92 -1.02 -2.77
CA PHE A 57 -2.40 -1.79 -3.90
C PHE A 57 -1.23 -2.57 -4.49
N ILE A 58 -1.47 -3.84 -4.77
CA ILE A 58 -0.49 -4.69 -5.44
C ILE A 58 -1.13 -5.17 -6.73
N ASN A 59 -0.57 -4.75 -7.87
CA ASN A 59 -1.09 -5.06 -9.19
C ASN A 59 -2.57 -4.72 -9.30
N ASP A 60 -2.92 -3.53 -8.82
CA ASP A 60 -4.27 -2.96 -8.85
C ASP A 60 -5.25 -3.63 -7.90
N LYS A 61 -4.80 -4.55 -7.07
CA LYS A 61 -5.65 -5.18 -6.06
C LYS A 61 -5.51 -4.46 -4.72
N PRO A 62 -6.61 -4.03 -4.12
CA PRO A 62 -6.54 -3.35 -2.81
C PRO A 62 -6.15 -4.35 -1.73
N ILE A 63 -5.05 -4.05 -1.06
CA ILE A 63 -4.56 -4.87 0.05
C ILE A 63 -5.12 -4.36 1.37
N GLY A 64 -5.24 -3.05 1.50
CA GLY A 64 -5.72 -2.43 2.72
C GLY A 64 -4.66 -1.53 3.33
N GLY A 65 -4.70 -1.41 4.65
CA GLY A 65 -3.77 -0.55 5.38
C GLY A 65 -2.54 -1.29 5.86
N PHE A 66 -1.82 -0.64 6.78
CA PHE A 66 -0.61 -1.21 7.32
C PHE A 66 -0.85 -2.55 8.04
N ASP A 67 -1.94 -2.63 8.82
CA ASP A 67 -2.25 -3.87 9.54
C ASP A 67 -2.48 -5.02 8.58
N ASP A 68 -3.18 -4.76 7.48
CA ASP A 68 -3.44 -5.78 6.47
C ASP A 68 -2.16 -6.22 5.79
N LEU A 69 -1.30 -5.25 5.44
CA LEU A 69 -0.02 -5.54 4.82
C LEU A 69 0.87 -6.35 5.76
N SER A 70 0.91 -5.96 7.03
CA SER A 70 1.71 -6.64 8.04
C SER A 70 1.23 -8.09 8.24
N ALA A 71 -0.08 -8.29 8.27
CA ALA A 71 -0.65 -9.63 8.42
C ALA A 71 -0.28 -10.51 7.23
N LEU A 72 -0.33 -9.98 6.02
CA LEU A 72 0.06 -10.73 4.83
C LEU A 72 1.53 -11.11 4.89
N ASP A 73 2.37 -10.20 5.35
CA ASP A 73 3.80 -10.45 5.47
C ASP A 73 4.08 -11.56 6.46
N ARG A 74 3.44 -11.50 7.63
CA ARG A 74 3.66 -12.50 8.69
C ARG A 74 3.18 -13.88 8.30
N SER A 75 2.13 -13.97 7.50
CA SER A 75 1.59 -15.26 7.07
C SER A 75 2.28 -15.83 5.85
N GLY A 76 3.20 -15.07 5.25
CA GLY A 76 3.88 -15.46 4.02
C GLY A 76 3.07 -15.23 2.76
N LYS A 77 1.83 -14.75 2.89
CA LYS A 77 0.96 -14.54 1.74
C LYS A 77 1.42 -13.37 0.88
N LEU A 78 2.12 -12.40 1.47
CA LEU A 78 2.64 -11.29 0.71
C LEU A 78 3.63 -11.76 -0.34
N ASP A 79 4.55 -12.61 0.05
CA ASP A 79 5.53 -13.15 -0.90
C ASP A 79 4.84 -13.96 -1.98
N SER A 80 3.82 -14.75 -1.61
CA SER A 80 3.06 -15.52 -2.58
C SER A 80 2.36 -14.65 -3.60
N LEU A 81 1.78 -13.53 -3.15
CA LEU A 81 1.13 -12.58 -4.04
C LEU A 81 2.12 -11.99 -5.04
N LEU A 82 3.32 -11.67 -4.56
CA LEU A 82 4.35 -11.09 -5.42
C LEU A 82 4.90 -12.09 -6.41
N LEU A 83 5.00 -13.35 -6.03
CA LEU A 83 5.51 -14.39 -6.91
C LEU A 83 4.51 -14.80 -7.98
N LYS A 84 3.21 -14.64 -7.74
CA LYS A 84 2.17 -15.07 -8.68
C LYS A 84 2.02 -14.17 -9.90
N ASN A 85 2.61 -13.01 -9.87
CA ASN A 85 2.39 -12.01 -10.92
C ASN A 85 3.52 -12.00 -11.92
N GLU A 86 3.47 -12.96 -12.76
CA GLU A 86 4.47 -13.15 -13.82
C GLU A 86 4.10 -12.36 -15.06
#